data_4fdb78a3848bea61c011d10642804eab
#
_entry.id   4fdb78a3848bea61c011d10642804eab
#
_cell.length_a   1.000
_cell.length_b   1.000
_cell.length_c   1.000
_cell.angle_alpha   90.00
_cell.angle_beta   90.00
_cell.angle_gamma   90.00
#
_symmetry.space_group_name_H-M   'P 1'
#
loop_
_entity.id
_entity.type
_entity.pdbx_description
1 polymer ?
#
loop_
_entity_poly.entity_id
_entity_poly.type
_entity_poly.pdbx_seq_one_letter_code
_entity_poly.pdbx_strand_id
1 'polypeptide(L)'
;LLLLTVYQILFMDKVPTSAAVDEAVKIAKRRDGQATANFINAVLRNFMRSEHRNEEPKDWETKYSMPKLLLDKMVRQFGGKRTGEILESLEKPSHVSLRKIDPTVEIAGTRASLLTESALIADSGNFAMTEEFQSGKITIQDETSQLVAPQLDLEGAEEVLDACAAPGGKSTHMAQYLTSGHITALDLYDHKLDLINQNAERQHVEDKITTQKADATMIFEEFGSDKFDRILVDAPCSGIGLIRRKPDIRYRKESSDFVDLQKIQLEILNSASKSLKKSGIIVYSTCTIFDE
;
A
#
# COMPACT_ATOMS: atom_id res chain seq x y z
N LEU A 1 -26.16 -11.55 -6.63
CA LEU A 1 -26.47 -11.09 -7.99
C LEU A 1 -27.09 -9.69 -7.96
N LEU A 2 -28.19 -9.44 -7.22
CA LEU A 2 -28.83 -8.12 -7.14
C LEU A 2 -27.86 -7.00 -6.74
N LEU A 3 -27.09 -7.18 -5.67
CA LEU A 3 -26.14 -6.18 -5.20
C LEU A 3 -25.08 -5.82 -6.26
N LEU A 4 -24.54 -6.84 -6.95
CA LEU A 4 -23.56 -6.61 -8.03
C LEU A 4 -24.19 -5.83 -9.19
N THR A 5 -25.46 -6.16 -9.54
CA THR A 5 -26.14 -5.45 -10.63
C THR A 5 -26.46 -4.01 -10.26
N VAL A 6 -26.91 -3.77 -9.01
CA VAL A 6 -27.17 -2.42 -8.50
C VAL A 6 -25.87 -1.61 -8.48
N TYR A 7 -24.76 -2.22 -8.06
CA TYR A 7 -23.43 -1.56 -8.12
C TYR A 7 -23.06 -1.16 -9.55
N GLN A 8 -23.23 -2.07 -10.53
CA GLN A 8 -22.98 -1.75 -11.93
C GLN A 8 -23.85 -0.57 -12.44
N ILE A 9 -25.13 -0.55 -12.04
CA ILE A 9 -26.07 0.50 -12.44
C ILE A 9 -25.70 1.87 -11.84
N LEU A 10 -25.18 1.89 -10.60
CA LEU A 10 -24.90 3.14 -9.88
C LEU A 10 -23.50 3.69 -10.11
N PHE A 11 -22.51 2.82 -10.29
CA PHE A 11 -21.09 3.20 -10.17
C PHE A 11 -20.22 2.84 -11.39
N MET A 12 -20.80 2.19 -12.43
CA MET A 12 -20.03 1.80 -13.62
C MET A 12 -20.54 2.49 -14.88
N ASP A 13 -20.08 3.70 -15.14
CA ASP A 13 -20.52 4.55 -16.27
C ASP A 13 -20.40 3.90 -17.65
N LYS A 14 -19.46 2.96 -17.81
CA LYS A 14 -19.24 2.23 -19.07
C LYS A 14 -20.17 1.04 -19.26
N VAL A 15 -20.96 0.67 -18.25
CA VAL A 15 -21.92 -0.44 -18.32
C VAL A 15 -23.32 0.12 -18.53
N PRO A 16 -23.94 -0.09 -19.72
CA PRO A 16 -25.32 0.34 -19.93
C PRO A 16 -26.26 -0.36 -18.94
N THR A 17 -27.13 0.40 -18.29
CA THR A 17 -28.08 -0.10 -17.29
C THR A 17 -28.90 -1.29 -17.81
N SER A 18 -29.35 -1.23 -19.07
CA SER A 18 -30.11 -2.32 -19.72
C SER A 18 -29.27 -3.59 -19.83
N ALA A 19 -27.99 -3.48 -20.15
CA ALA A 19 -27.10 -4.63 -20.27
C ALA A 19 -26.86 -5.30 -18.90
N ALA A 20 -26.65 -4.50 -17.85
CA ALA A 20 -26.51 -5.03 -16.48
C ALA A 20 -27.74 -5.82 -16.02
N VAL A 21 -28.95 -5.27 -16.27
CA VAL A 21 -30.20 -5.95 -15.93
C VAL A 21 -30.40 -7.22 -16.75
N ASP A 22 -30.17 -7.17 -18.07
CA ASP A 22 -30.32 -8.31 -18.96
C ASP A 22 -29.41 -9.48 -18.58
N GLU A 23 -28.14 -9.21 -18.28
CA GLU A 23 -27.20 -10.26 -17.85
C GLU A 23 -27.59 -10.85 -16.49
N ALA A 24 -28.03 -10.04 -15.55
CA ALA A 24 -28.52 -10.53 -14.26
C ALA A 24 -29.73 -11.48 -14.43
N VAL A 25 -30.68 -11.10 -15.28
CA VAL A 25 -31.87 -11.92 -15.57
C VAL A 25 -31.48 -13.23 -16.27
N LYS A 26 -30.55 -13.20 -17.24
CA LYS A 26 -30.04 -14.40 -17.91
C LYS A 26 -29.32 -15.34 -16.94
N ILE A 27 -28.51 -14.81 -16.04
CA ILE A 27 -27.80 -15.59 -15.01
C ILE A 27 -28.81 -16.25 -14.08
N ALA A 28 -29.80 -15.50 -13.56
CA ALA A 28 -30.84 -16.00 -12.69
C ALA A 28 -31.67 -17.12 -13.38
N LYS A 29 -32.03 -16.90 -14.64
CA LYS A 29 -32.76 -17.91 -15.41
C LYS A 29 -32.01 -19.22 -15.58
N ARG A 30 -30.69 -19.13 -15.86
CA ARG A 30 -29.83 -20.33 -16.04
C ARG A 30 -29.63 -21.11 -14.75
N ARG A 31 -29.48 -20.39 -13.63
CA ARG A 31 -29.15 -21.01 -12.33
C ARG A 31 -30.38 -21.51 -11.58
N ASP A 32 -31.44 -20.70 -11.54
CA ASP A 32 -32.54 -20.86 -10.60
C ASP A 32 -33.91 -20.84 -11.29
N GLY A 33 -33.95 -20.78 -12.61
CA GLY A 33 -35.18 -20.88 -13.42
C GLY A 33 -35.90 -19.56 -13.66
N GLN A 34 -37.05 -19.67 -14.38
CA GLN A 34 -37.77 -18.49 -14.87
C GLN A 34 -38.41 -17.65 -13.76
N ALA A 35 -38.86 -18.28 -12.67
CA ALA A 35 -39.47 -17.55 -11.54
C ALA A 35 -38.49 -16.59 -10.88
N THR A 36 -37.24 -17.05 -10.64
CA THR A 36 -36.16 -16.22 -10.08
C THR A 36 -35.77 -15.11 -11.04
N ALA A 37 -35.70 -15.38 -12.34
CA ALA A 37 -35.42 -14.38 -13.36
C ALA A 37 -36.47 -13.25 -13.36
N ASN A 38 -37.77 -13.62 -13.27
CA ASN A 38 -38.86 -12.65 -13.20
C ASN A 38 -38.77 -11.79 -11.92
N PHE A 39 -38.44 -12.39 -10.78
CA PHE A 39 -38.24 -11.70 -9.50
C PHE A 39 -37.08 -10.71 -9.60
N ILE A 40 -35.91 -11.14 -10.08
CA ILE A 40 -34.74 -10.28 -10.26
C ILE A 40 -35.06 -9.07 -11.17
N ASN A 41 -35.71 -9.33 -12.31
CA ASN A 41 -36.14 -8.28 -13.23
C ASN A 41 -37.09 -7.26 -12.57
N ALA A 42 -38.07 -7.76 -11.81
CA ALA A 42 -39.03 -6.90 -11.12
C ALA A 42 -38.35 -6.01 -10.06
N VAL A 43 -37.48 -6.60 -9.25
CA VAL A 43 -36.72 -5.86 -8.21
C VAL A 43 -35.84 -4.79 -8.83
N LEU A 44 -35.05 -5.12 -9.87
CA LEU A 44 -34.13 -4.17 -10.52
C LEU A 44 -34.92 -3.05 -11.23
N ARG A 45 -36.03 -3.35 -11.91
CA ARG A 45 -36.89 -2.32 -12.54
C ARG A 45 -37.53 -1.41 -11.50
N ASN A 46 -37.96 -1.94 -10.36
CA ASN A 46 -38.50 -1.15 -9.27
C ASN A 46 -37.42 -0.24 -8.66
N PHE A 47 -36.25 -0.77 -8.41
CA PHE A 47 -35.09 0.02 -7.94
C PHE A 47 -34.78 1.18 -8.88
N MET A 48 -34.74 0.95 -10.20
CA MET A 48 -34.45 2.01 -11.18
C MET A 48 -35.50 3.13 -11.22
N ARG A 49 -36.76 2.84 -10.82
CA ARG A 49 -37.86 3.83 -10.75
C ARG A 49 -37.95 4.51 -9.40
N SER A 50 -37.27 4.00 -8.39
CA SER A 50 -37.31 4.50 -7.03
C SER A 50 -36.64 5.88 -6.94
N GLU A 51 -37.24 6.82 -6.26
CA GLU A 51 -36.66 8.12 -5.91
C GLU A 51 -35.48 7.95 -4.95
N HIS A 52 -35.49 6.91 -4.11
CA HIS A 52 -34.43 6.57 -3.16
C HIS A 52 -33.12 6.10 -3.83
N ARG A 53 -33.12 5.90 -5.14
CA ARG A 53 -31.92 5.48 -5.89
C ARG A 53 -30.72 6.42 -5.68
N ASN A 54 -30.96 7.71 -5.48
CA ASN A 54 -29.93 8.74 -5.36
C ASN A 54 -29.84 9.32 -3.94
N GLU A 55 -30.50 8.71 -2.95
CA GLU A 55 -30.35 9.16 -1.56
C GLU A 55 -28.93 8.89 -1.07
N GLU A 56 -28.28 9.94 -0.59
CA GLU A 56 -26.99 9.79 0.09
C GLU A 56 -27.19 9.20 1.49
N PRO A 57 -26.39 8.20 1.87
CA PRO A 57 -26.41 7.68 3.23
C PRO A 57 -26.10 8.80 4.24
N LYS A 58 -26.82 8.81 5.36
CA LYS A 58 -26.66 9.82 6.42
C LYS A 58 -25.50 9.54 7.36
N ASP A 59 -25.13 8.28 7.49
CA ASP A 59 -24.04 7.85 8.35
C ASP A 59 -22.75 7.59 7.55
N TRP A 60 -21.62 7.78 8.19
CA TRP A 60 -20.32 7.61 7.57
C TRP A 60 -19.98 6.14 7.24
N GLU A 61 -20.50 5.20 8.04
CA GLU A 61 -20.25 3.77 7.83
C GLU A 61 -20.77 3.35 6.46
N THR A 62 -22.00 3.72 6.14
CA THR A 62 -22.61 3.42 4.85
C THR A 62 -22.06 4.30 3.73
N LYS A 63 -21.97 5.62 3.96
CA LYS A 63 -21.50 6.58 2.93
C LYS A 63 -20.13 6.26 2.39
N TYR A 64 -19.17 5.95 3.27
CA TYR A 64 -17.77 5.70 2.90
C TYR A 64 -17.42 4.21 2.91
N SER A 65 -18.40 3.33 3.10
CA SER A 65 -18.18 1.87 3.23
C SER A 65 -17.05 1.56 4.22
N MET A 66 -17.04 2.29 5.36
CA MET A 66 -15.98 2.21 6.36
C MET A 66 -16.50 1.50 7.61
N PRO A 67 -15.93 0.35 7.99
CA PRO A 67 -16.36 -0.39 9.18
C PRO A 67 -16.31 0.45 10.45
N LYS A 68 -17.33 0.28 11.30
CA LYS A 68 -17.46 1.01 12.56
C LYS A 68 -16.20 0.98 13.43
N LEU A 69 -15.51 -0.16 13.49
CA LEU A 69 -14.25 -0.30 14.22
C LEU A 69 -13.22 0.77 13.80
N LEU A 70 -13.02 0.94 12.49
CA LEU A 70 -12.06 1.90 11.96
C LEU A 70 -12.55 3.34 12.16
N LEU A 71 -13.86 3.60 11.97
CA LEU A 71 -14.45 4.91 12.22
C LEU A 71 -14.27 5.35 13.67
N ASP A 72 -14.60 4.48 14.63
CA ASP A 72 -14.46 4.76 16.05
C ASP A 72 -13.00 5.06 16.42
N LYS A 73 -12.03 4.31 15.83
CA LYS A 73 -10.60 4.54 16.02
C LYS A 73 -10.15 5.87 15.40
N MET A 74 -10.60 6.19 14.18
CA MET A 74 -10.33 7.47 13.50
C MET A 74 -10.87 8.65 14.30
N VAL A 75 -12.13 8.58 14.73
CA VAL A 75 -12.76 9.68 15.51
C VAL A 75 -12.06 9.87 16.86
N ARG A 76 -11.66 8.79 17.51
CA ARG A 76 -10.92 8.85 18.78
C ARG A 76 -9.56 9.54 18.62
N GLN A 77 -8.82 9.21 17.55
CA GLN A 77 -7.47 9.72 17.32
C GLN A 77 -7.46 11.13 16.71
N PHE A 78 -8.32 11.39 15.72
CA PHE A 78 -8.26 12.61 14.92
C PHE A 78 -9.40 13.60 15.22
N GLY A 79 -10.42 13.18 15.96
CA GLY A 79 -11.65 13.92 16.13
C GLY A 79 -12.55 13.90 14.89
N GLY A 80 -13.83 14.25 15.06
CA GLY A 80 -14.84 14.11 13.99
C GLY A 80 -14.51 14.92 12.72
N LYS A 81 -14.08 16.18 12.87
CA LYS A 81 -13.78 17.05 11.72
C LYS A 81 -12.69 16.45 10.84
N ARG A 82 -11.55 16.09 11.43
CA ARG A 82 -10.41 15.55 10.69
C ARG A 82 -10.72 14.19 10.10
N THR A 83 -11.49 13.35 10.81
CA THR A 83 -11.98 12.07 10.28
C THR A 83 -12.82 12.29 9.01
N GLY A 84 -13.73 13.25 8.99
CA GLY A 84 -14.51 13.59 7.80
C GLY A 84 -13.61 13.99 6.61
N GLU A 85 -12.62 14.85 6.83
CA GLU A 85 -11.65 15.24 5.80
C GLU A 85 -10.85 14.04 5.25
N ILE A 86 -10.45 13.10 6.13
CA ILE A 86 -9.77 11.87 5.72
C ILE A 86 -10.67 11.00 4.86
N LEU A 87 -11.92 10.76 5.29
CA LEU A 87 -12.89 9.96 4.56
C LEU A 87 -13.19 10.54 3.16
N GLU A 88 -13.43 11.84 3.06
CA GLU A 88 -13.60 12.52 1.78
C GLU A 88 -12.36 12.40 0.88
N SER A 89 -11.17 12.46 1.47
CA SER A 89 -9.92 12.27 0.75
C SER A 89 -9.78 10.86 0.17
N LEU A 90 -10.29 9.83 0.86
CA LEU A 90 -10.22 8.44 0.42
C LEU A 90 -11.11 8.16 -0.82
N GLU A 91 -12.15 8.95 -1.05
CA GLU A 91 -13.02 8.83 -2.24
C GLU A 91 -12.38 9.39 -3.51
N LYS A 92 -11.31 10.18 -3.39
CA LYS A 92 -10.61 10.71 -4.56
C LYS A 92 -9.81 9.61 -5.25
N PRO A 93 -9.71 9.63 -6.60
CA PRO A 93 -8.86 8.69 -7.33
C PRO A 93 -7.44 8.65 -6.78
N SER A 94 -6.85 7.47 -6.74
CA SER A 94 -5.44 7.33 -6.38
C SER A 94 -4.55 7.72 -7.55
N HIS A 95 -3.48 8.44 -7.28
CA HIS A 95 -2.43 8.69 -8.25
C HIS A 95 -1.47 7.51 -8.35
N VAL A 96 -0.77 7.42 -9.46
CA VAL A 96 0.40 6.55 -9.61
C VAL A 96 1.63 7.39 -9.31
N SER A 97 2.44 6.97 -8.33
CA SER A 97 3.69 7.64 -8.00
C SER A 97 4.86 6.80 -8.50
N LEU A 98 5.77 7.46 -9.19
CA LEU A 98 6.98 6.87 -9.74
C LEU A 98 8.19 7.48 -9.03
N ARG A 99 9.17 6.66 -8.68
CA ARG A 99 10.49 7.16 -8.27
C ARG A 99 11.43 7.16 -9.47
N LYS A 100 12.07 8.28 -9.73
CA LYS A 100 13.16 8.39 -10.68
C LYS A 100 14.41 7.71 -10.10
N ILE A 101 14.98 6.81 -10.87
CA ILE A 101 16.29 6.20 -10.61
C ILE A 101 17.32 6.93 -11.44
N ASP A 102 17.03 7.15 -12.71
CA ASP A 102 17.74 8.11 -13.53
C ASP A 102 17.13 9.51 -13.32
N PRO A 103 17.86 10.46 -12.73
CA PRO A 103 17.33 11.81 -12.46
C PRO A 103 16.97 12.59 -13.73
N THR A 104 17.52 12.21 -14.88
CA THR A 104 17.29 12.87 -16.16
C THR A 104 16.05 12.37 -16.91
N VAL A 105 15.41 11.29 -16.39
CA VAL A 105 14.25 10.70 -17.06
C VAL A 105 13.04 11.63 -17.04
N GLU A 106 12.42 11.78 -18.20
CA GLU A 106 11.16 12.46 -18.37
C GLU A 106 10.08 11.47 -18.82
N ILE A 107 8.95 11.46 -18.17
CA ILE A 107 7.83 10.56 -18.46
C ILE A 107 6.62 11.38 -18.90
N ALA A 108 6.17 11.16 -20.12
CA ALA A 108 4.99 11.85 -20.64
C ALA A 108 3.75 11.58 -19.77
N GLY A 109 2.93 12.61 -19.55
CA GLY A 109 1.73 12.50 -18.73
C GLY A 109 1.96 12.47 -17.23
N THR A 110 3.18 12.80 -16.77
CA THR A 110 3.50 12.96 -15.35
C THR A 110 3.78 14.43 -15.00
N ARG A 111 3.69 14.72 -13.71
CA ARG A 111 4.10 15.99 -13.13
C ARG A 111 5.05 15.74 -11.95
N ALA A 112 5.86 16.72 -11.61
CA ALA A 112 6.72 16.66 -10.41
C ALA A 112 5.87 16.56 -9.14
N SER A 113 6.37 15.83 -8.16
CA SER A 113 5.83 15.81 -6.82
C SER A 113 6.13 17.11 -6.07
N LEU A 114 5.25 17.47 -5.13
CA LEU A 114 5.51 18.56 -4.18
C LEU A 114 6.21 18.08 -2.91
N LEU A 115 6.35 16.76 -2.71
CA LEU A 115 6.92 16.16 -1.50
C LEU A 115 8.39 15.79 -1.65
N THR A 116 8.81 15.39 -2.86
CA THR A 116 10.20 14.99 -3.13
C THR A 116 10.53 15.14 -4.60
N GLU A 117 11.76 15.55 -4.89
CA GLU A 117 12.27 15.73 -6.26
C GLU A 117 12.43 14.40 -7.04
N SER A 118 12.57 13.30 -6.32
CA SER A 118 12.67 11.97 -6.92
C SER A 118 11.34 11.44 -7.48
N ALA A 119 10.20 12.04 -7.09
CA ALA A 119 8.89 11.52 -7.47
C ALA A 119 8.27 12.24 -8.66
N LEU A 120 7.69 11.42 -9.55
CA LEU A 120 6.76 11.84 -10.60
C LEU A 120 5.37 11.30 -10.28
N ILE A 121 4.35 12.09 -10.55
CA ILE A 121 2.94 11.76 -10.29
C ILE A 121 2.18 11.70 -11.59
N ALA A 122 1.47 10.61 -11.82
CA ALA A 122 0.53 10.42 -12.91
C ALA A 122 -0.89 10.20 -12.36
N ASP A 123 -1.89 10.74 -13.02
CA ASP A 123 -3.28 10.52 -12.63
C ASP A 123 -3.76 9.10 -12.97
N SER A 124 -3.15 8.46 -13.96
CA SER A 124 -3.38 7.06 -14.34
C SER A 124 -2.23 6.55 -15.21
N GLY A 125 -2.15 5.24 -15.41
CA GLY A 125 -1.21 4.62 -16.33
C GLY A 125 -0.72 3.24 -15.84
N ASN A 126 -0.29 2.40 -16.78
CA ASN A 126 0.36 1.14 -16.49
C ASN A 126 1.87 1.25 -16.77
N PHE A 127 2.58 1.91 -15.88
CA PHE A 127 4.01 2.19 -16.03
C PHE A 127 4.88 0.93 -15.91
N ALA A 128 4.39 -0.15 -15.31
CA ALA A 128 5.13 -1.40 -15.24
C ALA A 128 5.45 -2.01 -16.62
N MET A 129 4.73 -1.61 -17.66
CA MET A 129 4.91 -2.08 -19.03
C MET A 129 5.78 -1.15 -19.89
N THR A 130 6.26 -0.04 -19.34
CA THR A 130 7.09 0.92 -20.09
C THR A 130 8.54 0.49 -20.14
N GLU A 131 9.27 0.96 -21.16
CA GLU A 131 10.70 0.69 -21.31
C GLU A 131 11.51 1.26 -20.14
N GLU A 132 11.13 2.42 -19.66
CA GLU A 132 11.80 3.10 -18.53
C GLU A 132 11.68 2.30 -17.23
N PHE A 133 10.54 1.65 -17.00
CA PHE A 133 10.38 0.76 -15.85
C PHE A 133 11.18 -0.53 -16.03
N GLN A 134 11.09 -1.16 -17.19
CA GLN A 134 11.78 -2.43 -17.49
C GLN A 134 13.30 -2.27 -17.48
N SER A 135 13.81 -1.12 -17.93
CA SER A 135 15.25 -0.80 -17.92
C SER A 135 15.74 -0.22 -16.59
N GLY A 136 14.91 -0.16 -15.57
CA GLY A 136 15.31 0.30 -14.24
C GLY A 136 15.47 1.82 -14.10
N LYS A 137 15.08 2.64 -15.08
CA LYS A 137 15.17 4.11 -14.98
C LYS A 137 14.15 4.71 -14.04
N ILE A 138 13.03 4.04 -13.86
CA ILE A 138 11.97 4.39 -12.89
C ILE A 138 11.50 3.15 -12.14
N THR A 139 10.86 3.38 -11.00
CA THR A 139 10.09 2.35 -10.30
C THR A 139 8.79 2.91 -9.74
N ILE A 140 7.78 2.05 -9.57
CA ILE A 140 6.51 2.43 -8.94
C ILE A 140 6.71 2.40 -7.42
N GLN A 141 6.67 3.57 -6.80
CA GLN A 141 6.81 3.72 -5.35
C GLN A 141 6.02 4.93 -4.87
N ASP A 142 5.31 4.77 -3.76
CA ASP A 142 4.54 5.87 -3.15
C ASP A 142 5.44 7.04 -2.76
N GLU A 143 4.97 8.28 -2.94
CA GLU A 143 5.72 9.49 -2.58
C GLU A 143 6.18 9.48 -1.12
N THR A 144 5.28 9.11 -0.20
CA THR A 144 5.60 9.04 1.22
C THR A 144 6.63 7.95 1.54
N SER A 145 6.59 6.83 0.81
CA SER A 145 7.60 5.78 0.93
C SER A 145 8.98 6.22 0.41
N GLN A 146 9.01 7.18 -0.54
CA GLN A 146 10.26 7.73 -1.04
C GLN A 146 10.94 8.67 -0.04
N LEU A 147 10.22 9.22 0.93
CA LEU A 147 10.78 10.05 2.00
C LEU A 147 11.59 9.27 3.04
N VAL A 148 11.46 7.94 3.07
CA VAL A 148 12.05 7.10 4.12
C VAL A 148 13.56 6.94 3.95
N ALA A 149 14.05 6.57 2.77
CA ALA A 149 15.48 6.34 2.54
C ALA A 149 16.36 7.56 2.83
N PRO A 150 15.97 8.80 2.48
CA PRO A 150 16.74 10.00 2.83
C PRO A 150 16.90 10.23 4.35
N GLN A 151 16.01 9.72 5.19
CA GLN A 151 16.08 9.87 6.65
C GLN A 151 17.22 9.06 7.29
N LEU A 152 17.77 8.09 6.55
CA LEU A 152 18.89 7.29 7.04
C LEU A 152 20.23 8.02 6.95
N ASP A 153 20.28 9.19 6.28
CA ASP A 153 21.49 10.01 6.16
C ASP A 153 22.69 9.18 5.69
N LEU A 154 22.53 8.54 4.53
CA LEU A 154 23.54 7.65 3.96
C LEU A 154 24.62 8.47 3.24
N GLU A 155 25.89 8.22 3.58
CA GLU A 155 27.06 8.88 2.99
C GLU A 155 27.78 7.99 1.96
N GLY A 156 27.41 6.70 1.86
CA GLY A 156 27.83 5.80 0.79
C GLY A 156 28.61 4.55 1.20
N ALA A 157 29.12 4.47 2.44
CA ALA A 157 29.97 3.36 2.89
C ALA A 157 29.36 2.52 4.03
N GLU A 158 28.09 2.78 4.37
CA GLU A 158 27.47 2.19 5.54
C GLU A 158 27.09 0.73 5.36
N GLU A 159 27.18 -0.02 6.45
CA GLU A 159 26.52 -1.31 6.64
C GLU A 159 25.08 -1.04 7.07
N VAL A 160 24.14 -1.34 6.20
CA VAL A 160 22.71 -1.04 6.37
C VAL A 160 21.92 -2.31 6.60
N LEU A 161 20.95 -2.28 7.50
CA LEU A 161 19.93 -3.32 7.66
C LEU A 161 18.57 -2.79 7.22
N ASP A 162 17.87 -3.53 6.35
CA ASP A 162 16.43 -3.39 6.10
C ASP A 162 15.71 -4.56 6.77
N ALA A 163 15.09 -4.32 7.90
CA ALA A 163 14.56 -5.37 8.77
C ALA A 163 13.30 -6.06 8.23
N CYS A 164 12.53 -5.39 7.35
CA CYS A 164 11.28 -5.89 6.78
C CYS A 164 11.18 -5.48 5.30
N ALA A 165 12.11 -5.97 4.49
CA ALA A 165 12.48 -5.35 3.22
C ALA A 165 11.48 -5.50 2.07
N ALA A 166 10.69 -6.58 2.05
CA ALA A 166 9.86 -6.88 0.88
C ALA A 166 8.79 -5.83 0.58
N PRO A 167 8.58 -5.50 -0.68
CA PRO A 167 9.13 -6.09 -1.91
C PRO A 167 10.46 -5.48 -2.40
N GLY A 168 11.20 -4.73 -1.58
CA GLY A 168 12.51 -4.18 -1.93
C GLY A 168 12.52 -2.72 -2.39
N GLY A 169 11.37 -2.04 -2.39
CA GLY A 169 11.28 -0.66 -2.88
C GLY A 169 12.11 0.33 -2.06
N LYS A 170 12.20 0.15 -0.73
CA LYS A 170 13.02 0.98 0.16
C LYS A 170 14.48 0.52 0.13
N SER A 171 14.75 -0.78 0.13
CA SER A 171 16.11 -1.34 -0.02
C SER A 171 16.79 -0.84 -1.29
N THR A 172 16.11 -0.94 -2.45
CA THR A 172 16.65 -0.43 -3.72
C THR A 172 16.78 1.10 -3.73
N HIS A 173 15.99 1.83 -2.96
CA HIS A 173 16.13 3.27 -2.81
C HIS A 173 17.37 3.61 -1.97
N MET A 174 17.59 2.93 -0.86
CA MET A 174 18.79 3.09 -0.04
C MET A 174 20.07 2.74 -0.83
N ALA A 175 20.03 1.68 -1.65
CA ALA A 175 21.17 1.26 -2.47
C ALA A 175 21.63 2.34 -3.48
N GLN A 176 20.78 3.27 -3.88
CA GLN A 176 21.16 4.40 -4.75
C GLN A 176 22.09 5.41 -4.07
N TYR A 177 22.05 5.50 -2.73
CA TYR A 177 22.92 6.37 -1.96
C TYR A 177 24.27 5.72 -1.61
N LEU A 178 24.38 4.38 -1.76
CA LEU A 178 25.61 3.67 -1.42
C LEU A 178 26.60 3.66 -2.59
N THR A 179 27.88 3.79 -2.24
CA THR A 179 29.01 3.65 -3.17
C THR A 179 29.82 2.39 -2.89
N SER A 180 30.22 2.16 -1.66
CA SER A 180 30.94 0.97 -1.18
C SER A 180 30.25 0.28 0.00
N GLY A 181 29.18 0.86 0.51
CA GLY A 181 28.36 0.28 1.58
C GLY A 181 27.49 -0.89 1.08
N HIS A 182 26.87 -1.59 2.01
CA HIS A 182 26.08 -2.77 1.73
C HIS A 182 24.80 -2.85 2.53
N ILE A 183 23.75 -3.45 1.94
CA ILE A 183 22.44 -3.64 2.58
C ILE A 183 22.20 -5.12 2.82
N THR A 184 21.94 -5.49 4.06
CA THR A 184 21.32 -6.76 4.44
C THR A 184 19.81 -6.57 4.50
N ALA A 185 19.07 -7.22 3.59
CA ALA A 185 17.63 -7.09 3.46
C ALA A 185 16.92 -8.36 3.97
N LEU A 186 16.13 -8.23 5.03
CA LEU A 186 15.45 -9.36 5.68
C LEU A 186 13.98 -9.46 5.28
N ASP A 187 13.48 -10.67 5.14
CA ASP A 187 12.05 -11.00 5.19
C ASP A 187 11.86 -12.44 5.69
N LEU A 188 10.67 -12.74 6.22
CA LEU A 188 10.30 -14.07 6.74
C LEU A 188 10.07 -15.11 5.65
N TYR A 189 9.76 -14.70 4.40
CA TYR A 189 9.23 -15.56 3.36
C TYR A 189 10.13 -15.58 2.13
N ASP A 190 10.55 -16.76 1.66
CA ASP A 190 11.44 -16.94 0.50
C ASP A 190 10.90 -16.23 -0.75
N HIS A 191 9.61 -16.39 -1.06
CA HIS A 191 9.00 -15.75 -2.23
C HIS A 191 9.04 -14.20 -2.19
N LYS A 192 9.18 -13.61 -1.00
CA LYS A 192 9.35 -12.18 -0.84
C LYS A 192 10.81 -11.74 -1.03
N LEU A 193 11.76 -12.59 -0.65
CA LEU A 193 13.18 -12.36 -0.96
C LEU A 193 13.42 -12.36 -2.47
N ASP A 194 12.75 -13.26 -3.21
CA ASP A 194 12.80 -13.27 -4.68
C ASP A 194 12.31 -11.94 -5.29
N LEU A 195 11.28 -11.30 -4.70
CA LEU A 195 10.80 -10.00 -5.15
C LEU A 195 11.84 -8.89 -4.91
N ILE A 196 12.56 -8.93 -3.79
CA ILE A 196 13.63 -7.98 -3.49
C ILE A 196 14.74 -8.13 -4.53
N ASN A 197 15.19 -9.38 -4.79
CA ASN A 197 16.24 -9.66 -5.77
C ASN A 197 15.85 -9.20 -7.18
N GLN A 198 14.63 -9.53 -7.65
CA GLN A 198 14.12 -9.09 -8.95
C GLN A 198 14.10 -7.56 -9.08
N ASN A 199 13.71 -6.85 -8.01
CA ASN A 199 13.70 -5.39 -8.01
C ASN A 199 15.12 -4.80 -7.96
N ALA A 200 16.06 -5.46 -7.28
CA ALA A 200 17.47 -5.06 -7.23
C ALA A 200 18.13 -5.23 -8.60
N GLU A 201 17.98 -6.40 -9.23
CA GLU A 201 18.47 -6.68 -10.59
C GLU A 201 17.91 -5.70 -11.62
N ARG A 202 16.58 -5.47 -11.61
CA ARG A 202 15.94 -4.53 -12.53
C ARG A 202 16.45 -3.10 -12.39
N GLN A 203 16.85 -2.69 -11.18
CA GLN A 203 17.35 -1.35 -10.87
C GLN A 203 18.89 -1.27 -10.86
N HIS A 204 19.60 -2.37 -11.21
CA HIS A 204 21.05 -2.47 -11.31
C HIS A 204 21.77 -2.12 -9.99
N VAL A 205 21.26 -2.63 -8.87
CA VAL A 205 21.80 -2.46 -7.50
C VAL A 205 21.94 -3.79 -6.76
N GLU A 206 21.88 -4.90 -7.46
CA GLU A 206 21.97 -6.26 -6.90
C GLU A 206 23.31 -6.53 -6.21
N ASP A 207 24.38 -5.91 -6.64
CA ASP A 207 25.71 -5.98 -6.03
C ASP A 207 25.81 -5.37 -4.63
N LYS A 208 24.85 -4.48 -4.29
CA LYS A 208 24.80 -3.76 -3.02
C LYS A 208 23.81 -4.37 -2.02
N ILE A 209 23.05 -5.38 -2.41
CA ILE A 209 21.98 -5.94 -1.57
C ILE A 209 22.15 -7.44 -1.41
N THR A 210 22.25 -7.90 -0.18
CA THR A 210 22.12 -9.33 0.15
C THR A 210 20.80 -9.57 0.83
N THR A 211 19.98 -10.47 0.29
CA THR A 211 18.74 -10.89 0.91
C THR A 211 18.95 -12.07 1.86
N GLN A 212 18.33 -12.05 3.01
CA GLN A 212 18.42 -13.11 3.99
C GLN A 212 17.06 -13.40 4.60
N LYS A 213 16.71 -14.70 4.68
CA LYS A 213 15.53 -15.14 5.39
C LYS A 213 15.79 -15.10 6.89
N ALA A 214 15.11 -14.20 7.59
CA ALA A 214 15.23 -14.08 9.03
C ALA A 214 13.97 -13.50 9.65
N ASP A 215 13.76 -13.78 10.92
CA ASP A 215 12.75 -13.13 11.75
C ASP A 215 13.34 -11.85 12.34
N ALA A 216 12.77 -10.69 11.97
CA ALA A 216 13.26 -9.41 12.44
C ALA A 216 13.17 -9.21 13.98
N THR A 217 12.38 -10.00 14.67
CA THR A 217 12.38 -10.01 16.15
C THR A 217 13.64 -10.60 16.74
N MET A 218 14.44 -11.34 15.94
CA MET A 218 15.66 -12.04 16.33
C MET A 218 16.94 -11.42 15.74
N ILE A 219 16.90 -10.16 15.29
CA ILE A 219 18.04 -9.47 14.66
C ILE A 219 19.27 -9.48 15.57
N PHE A 220 19.11 -9.21 16.86
CA PHE A 220 20.22 -9.19 17.79
C PHE A 220 20.87 -10.55 17.98
N GLU A 221 20.09 -11.61 18.04
CA GLU A 221 20.56 -13.00 18.17
C GLU A 221 21.31 -13.44 16.91
N GLU A 222 20.89 -12.96 15.74
CA GLU A 222 21.48 -13.29 14.43
C GLU A 222 22.79 -12.51 14.17
N PHE A 223 22.81 -11.22 14.44
CA PHE A 223 23.90 -10.34 14.04
C PHE A 223 24.77 -9.82 15.18
N GLY A 224 24.31 -9.92 16.42
CA GLY A 224 25.01 -9.37 17.59
C GLY A 224 24.93 -7.84 17.71
N SER A 225 25.76 -7.27 18.60
CA SER A 225 25.83 -5.82 18.82
C SER A 225 26.75 -5.12 17.82
N ASP A 226 26.55 -3.80 17.67
CA ASP A 226 27.43 -2.90 16.93
C ASP A 226 27.72 -3.34 15.47
N LYS A 227 26.71 -3.91 14.80
CA LYS A 227 26.87 -4.47 13.45
C LYS A 227 26.57 -3.46 12.35
N PHE A 228 25.47 -2.69 12.48
CA PHE A 228 24.94 -1.83 11.42
C PHE A 228 25.13 -0.35 11.74
N ASP A 229 25.51 0.43 10.73
CA ASP A 229 25.59 1.89 10.80
C ASP A 229 24.20 2.51 10.71
N ARG A 230 23.33 1.90 9.91
CA ARG A 230 21.97 2.35 9.65
C ARG A 230 21.00 1.18 9.67
N ILE A 231 19.85 1.38 10.26
CA ILE A 231 18.79 0.37 10.26
C ILE A 231 17.48 0.99 9.82
N LEU A 232 16.83 0.38 8.85
CA LEU A 232 15.44 0.65 8.50
C LEU A 232 14.55 -0.42 9.12
N VAL A 233 13.55 0.01 9.87
CA VAL A 233 12.44 -0.83 10.32
C VAL A 233 11.16 -0.32 9.66
N ASP A 234 10.89 -0.78 8.41
CA ASP A 234 9.58 -0.58 7.76
C ASP A 234 8.61 -1.64 8.27
N ALA A 235 8.09 -1.38 9.46
CA ALA A 235 7.47 -2.39 10.30
C ALA A 235 6.15 -2.94 9.72
N PRO A 236 5.85 -4.23 9.95
CA PRO A 236 4.53 -4.76 9.66
C PRO A 236 3.47 -3.98 10.43
N CYS A 237 2.45 -3.49 9.74
CA CYS A 237 1.42 -2.62 10.31
C CYS A 237 0.03 -2.94 9.76
N SER A 238 -1.00 -2.24 10.25
CA SER A 238 -2.38 -2.44 9.79
C SER A 238 -2.58 -2.13 8.30
N GLY A 239 -1.74 -1.30 7.71
CA GLY A 239 -1.84 -0.91 6.31
C GLY A 239 -2.99 0.05 6.00
N ILE A 240 -3.63 0.64 7.00
CA ILE A 240 -4.81 1.50 6.84
C ILE A 240 -4.52 2.73 5.97
N GLY A 241 -3.28 3.22 5.93
CA GLY A 241 -2.87 4.29 5.01
C GLY A 241 -2.98 3.92 3.52
N LEU A 242 -3.09 2.62 3.20
CA LEU A 242 -3.20 2.13 1.82
C LEU A 242 -4.66 1.93 1.34
N ILE A 243 -5.67 2.24 2.14
CA ILE A 243 -7.10 1.97 1.84
C ILE A 243 -7.51 2.54 0.48
N ARG A 244 -7.02 3.71 0.07
CA ARG A 244 -7.35 4.30 -1.24
C ARG A 244 -6.93 3.39 -2.41
N ARG A 245 -5.81 2.68 -2.29
CA ARG A 245 -5.29 1.77 -3.33
C ARG A 245 -5.74 0.32 -3.14
N LYS A 246 -5.97 -0.07 -1.88
CA LYS A 246 -6.35 -1.43 -1.47
C LYS A 246 -7.57 -1.36 -0.56
N PRO A 247 -8.76 -1.07 -1.10
CA PRO A 247 -9.95 -0.80 -0.31
C PRO A 247 -10.43 -1.99 0.52
N ASP A 248 -10.06 -3.21 0.14
CA ASP A 248 -10.39 -4.44 0.88
C ASP A 248 -9.71 -4.56 2.24
N ILE A 249 -8.62 -3.82 2.49
CA ILE A 249 -7.92 -3.79 3.79
C ILE A 249 -8.91 -3.39 4.91
N ARG A 250 -9.84 -2.47 4.64
CA ARG A 250 -10.81 -1.99 5.63
C ARG A 250 -11.69 -3.08 6.24
N TYR A 251 -11.93 -4.17 5.49
CA TYR A 251 -12.81 -5.26 5.91
C TYR A 251 -12.08 -6.45 6.53
N ARG A 252 -10.75 -6.41 6.60
CA ARG A 252 -9.92 -7.53 7.07
C ARG A 252 -9.28 -7.27 8.43
N LYS A 253 -9.76 -6.28 9.18
CA LYS A 253 -9.15 -5.88 10.45
C LYS A 253 -10.06 -6.14 11.62
N GLU A 254 -9.47 -6.73 12.67
CA GLU A 254 -10.07 -6.92 13.99
C GLU A 254 -9.32 -6.07 15.03
N SER A 255 -9.95 -5.85 16.19
CA SER A 255 -9.33 -5.04 17.26
C SER A 255 -8.01 -5.64 17.79
N SER A 256 -7.91 -6.98 17.82
CA SER A 256 -6.71 -7.70 18.23
C SER A 256 -5.52 -7.45 17.32
N ASP A 257 -5.75 -7.30 15.99
CA ASP A 257 -4.68 -7.11 15.02
C ASP A 257 -3.80 -5.90 15.35
N PHE A 258 -4.40 -4.80 15.83
CA PHE A 258 -3.66 -3.59 16.20
C PHE A 258 -2.74 -3.82 17.39
N VAL A 259 -3.22 -4.56 18.40
CA VAL A 259 -2.43 -4.90 19.60
C VAL A 259 -1.30 -5.85 19.27
N ASP A 260 -1.57 -6.88 18.47
CA ASP A 260 -0.58 -7.87 18.07
C ASP A 260 0.51 -7.26 17.19
N LEU A 261 0.12 -6.37 16.25
CA LEU A 261 1.06 -5.65 15.41
C LEU A 261 1.97 -4.73 16.25
N GLN A 262 1.41 -3.95 17.19
CA GLN A 262 2.19 -3.09 18.08
C GLN A 262 3.25 -3.90 18.85
N LYS A 263 2.87 -5.08 19.37
CA LYS A 263 3.80 -5.95 20.09
C LYS A 263 4.95 -6.40 19.20
N ILE A 264 4.64 -6.88 17.98
CA ILE A 264 5.66 -7.33 17.01
C ILE A 264 6.57 -6.14 16.60
N GLN A 265 6.02 -4.97 16.38
CA GLN A 265 6.78 -3.75 16.04
C GLN A 265 7.78 -3.40 17.13
N LEU A 266 7.35 -3.45 18.40
CA LEU A 266 8.24 -3.19 19.54
C LEU A 266 9.32 -4.25 19.69
N GLU A 267 9.02 -5.53 19.48
CA GLU A 267 9.99 -6.63 19.51
C GLU A 267 11.05 -6.43 18.41
N ILE A 268 10.64 -6.12 17.17
CA ILE A 268 11.56 -5.82 16.06
C ILE A 268 12.44 -4.63 16.40
N LEU A 269 11.85 -3.52 16.82
CA LEU A 269 12.60 -2.29 17.13
C LEU A 269 13.60 -2.50 18.27
N ASN A 270 13.20 -3.23 19.31
CA ASN A 270 14.08 -3.57 20.43
C ASN A 270 15.26 -4.47 20.00
N SER A 271 15.01 -5.45 19.13
CA SER A 271 16.06 -6.33 18.62
C SER A 271 17.01 -5.56 17.70
N ALA A 272 16.46 -4.80 16.75
CA ALA A 272 17.22 -4.00 15.80
C ALA A 272 18.11 -2.95 16.50
N SER A 273 17.57 -2.26 17.51
CA SER A 273 18.31 -1.21 18.22
C SER A 273 19.57 -1.73 18.93
N LYS A 274 19.60 -2.98 19.37
CA LYS A 274 20.77 -3.61 20.00
C LYS A 274 21.89 -3.94 19.01
N SER A 275 21.54 -4.09 17.73
CA SER A 275 22.51 -4.38 16.64
C SER A 275 23.02 -3.11 15.96
N LEU A 276 22.48 -1.95 16.33
CA LEU A 276 22.93 -0.65 15.85
C LEU A 276 24.27 -0.25 16.46
N LYS A 277 25.20 0.25 15.66
CA LYS A 277 26.46 0.80 16.13
C LYS A 277 26.23 2.06 16.96
N LYS A 278 27.18 2.35 17.83
CA LYS A 278 27.17 3.60 18.59
C LYS A 278 27.17 4.80 17.62
N SER A 279 26.25 5.72 17.79
CA SER A 279 26.00 6.86 16.88
C SER A 279 25.37 6.48 15.53
N GLY A 280 24.92 5.24 15.35
CA GLY A 280 24.12 4.84 14.19
C GLY A 280 22.73 5.46 14.21
N ILE A 281 22.05 5.37 13.06
CA ILE A 281 20.68 5.88 12.90
C ILE A 281 19.74 4.70 12.63
N ILE A 282 18.62 4.68 13.35
CA ILE A 282 17.49 3.81 13.08
C ILE A 282 16.30 4.64 12.60
N VAL A 283 15.73 4.26 11.46
CA VAL A 283 14.51 4.87 10.93
C VAL A 283 13.38 3.87 11.07
N TYR A 284 12.31 4.30 11.71
CA TYR A 284 11.08 3.52 11.84
C TYR A 284 9.98 4.10 10.95
N SER A 285 9.38 3.27 10.13
CA SER A 285 8.29 3.65 9.24
C SER A 285 7.16 2.63 9.23
N THR A 286 5.95 3.10 8.94
CA THR A 286 4.75 2.26 8.77
C THR A 286 3.89 2.79 7.65
N CYS A 287 3.01 1.95 7.11
CA CYS A 287 1.98 2.35 6.16
C CYS A 287 0.59 2.49 6.82
N THR A 288 0.53 2.74 8.11
CA THR A 288 -0.69 3.06 8.85
C THR A 288 -0.85 4.56 9.07
N ILE A 289 -2.07 4.99 9.40
CA ILE A 289 -2.36 6.35 9.87
C ILE A 289 -2.71 6.37 11.37
N PHE A 290 -2.71 5.20 12.01
CA PHE A 290 -3.01 5.07 13.43
C PHE A 290 -1.74 5.03 14.28
N ASP A 291 -1.88 5.50 15.50
CA ASP A 291 -0.91 5.35 16.59
C ASP A 291 -1.00 3.91 17.12
N GLU A 292 -0.29 2.98 16.51
CA GLU A 292 -0.27 1.56 16.84
C GLU A 292 1.17 1.07 17.06
#